data_ba5e8b511769a467fad336a3c44e84d5
#
_entry.id   ba5e8b511769a467fad336a3c44e84d5
#
_cell.length_a   1.000
_cell.length_b   1.000
_cell.length_c   1.000
_cell.angle_alpha   90.00
_cell.angle_beta   90.00
_cell.angle_gamma   90.00
#
_symmetry.space_group_name_H-M   'P 1'
#
loop_
_entity.id
_entity.type
_entity.pdbx_description
1 polymer ?
#
loop_
_entity_poly.entity_id
_entity_poly.type
_entity_poly.pdbx_seq_one_letter_code
_entity_poly.pdbx_strand_id
1 'polypeptide(L)'
;MKKKGIILLTLLAALLLGGCTKKADEENEYTVYYVNTEGTRLTENRYMPVAATFDELMAELLDKLKQPPSGEASALKSGVTVEGYERGIDVLRIDFSQSYYDLSNTDEVLLRAAIVKTFSQIPGVAKVMITVGSEQLRDAEGQPVPAMDASSFIDTKEGGINSYLY
;
A
#
# COMPACT_ATOMS: atom_id res chain seq x y z
N MET A 1 -14.03 38.82 53.06
CA MET A 1 -14.70 37.81 52.22
C MET A 1 -14.35 37.93 50.71
N LYS A 2 -13.05 38.15 50.34
CA LYS A 2 -12.64 38.31 48.90
C LYS A 2 -11.55 37.36 48.41
N LYS A 3 -11.14 36.37 49.21
CA LYS A 3 -10.05 35.43 48.86
C LYS A 3 -10.51 34.05 48.37
N LYS A 4 -11.81 33.72 48.52
CA LYS A 4 -12.34 32.41 48.08
C LYS A 4 -12.74 32.33 46.60
N GLY A 5 -12.98 33.52 45.96
CA GLY A 5 -13.36 33.57 44.53
C GLY A 5 -12.20 33.38 43.54
N ILE A 6 -10.98 33.72 43.95
CA ILE A 6 -9.80 33.69 43.08
C ILE A 6 -9.28 32.26 42.91
N ILE A 7 -9.41 31.42 43.95
CA ILE A 7 -8.95 30.03 43.93
C ILE A 7 -9.85 29.15 43.01
N LEU A 8 -11.15 29.47 42.94
CA LEU A 8 -12.09 28.73 42.09
C LEU A 8 -11.89 29.04 40.60
N LEU A 9 -11.47 30.28 40.27
CA LEU A 9 -11.24 30.68 38.88
C LEU A 9 -9.94 30.07 38.30
N THR A 10 -8.92 29.90 39.14
CA THR A 10 -7.65 29.27 38.72
C THR A 10 -7.78 27.77 38.54
N LEU A 11 -8.67 27.08 39.24
CA LEU A 11 -8.90 25.66 39.09
C LEU A 11 -9.67 25.32 37.79
N LEU A 12 -10.54 26.24 37.33
CA LEU A 12 -11.30 26.07 36.09
C LEU A 12 -10.44 26.26 34.82
N ALA A 13 -9.38 27.10 34.90
CA ALA A 13 -8.47 27.36 33.80
C ALA A 13 -7.50 26.17 33.53
N ALA A 14 -7.25 25.34 34.53
CA ALA A 14 -6.37 24.18 34.38
C ALA A 14 -7.03 22.97 33.67
N LEU A 15 -8.36 22.94 33.56
CA LEU A 15 -9.12 21.87 32.91
C LEU A 15 -9.26 22.04 31.39
N LEU A 16 -8.85 23.17 30.81
CA LEU A 16 -8.94 23.40 29.37
C LEU A 16 -7.65 23.12 28.59
N LEU A 17 -6.57 22.69 29.26
CA LEU A 17 -5.31 22.31 28.63
C LEU A 17 -5.15 20.80 28.43
N GLY A 18 -6.17 20.00 28.77
CA GLY A 18 -6.29 18.57 28.48
C GLY A 18 -6.82 18.34 27.08
N GLY A 19 -6.34 19.09 26.07
CA GLY A 19 -6.77 18.97 24.70
C GLY A 19 -5.81 18.14 23.87
N CYS A 20 -6.31 17.04 23.37
CA CYS A 20 -5.93 16.40 22.10
C CYS A 20 -4.42 16.26 21.86
N THR A 21 -3.80 15.27 22.45
CA THR A 21 -2.78 14.54 21.73
C THR A 21 -3.49 13.77 20.62
N LYS A 22 -3.77 14.41 19.48
CA LYS A 22 -3.98 13.70 18.23
C LYS A 22 -2.73 12.84 18.05
N LYS A 23 -2.94 11.55 17.90
CA LYS A 23 -1.93 10.62 17.44
C LYS A 23 -1.37 11.13 16.10
N ALA A 24 -0.24 11.80 16.16
CA ALA A 24 0.51 12.21 14.98
C ALA A 24 1.16 11.00 14.26
N ASP A 25 1.04 9.82 14.85
CA ASP A 25 1.74 8.63 14.39
C ASP A 25 0.94 7.80 13.35
N GLU A 26 -0.36 8.07 13.16
CA GLU A 26 -1.19 7.30 12.21
C GLU A 26 -1.15 7.85 10.77
N GLU A 27 -0.69 9.08 10.54
CA GLU A 27 -0.66 9.70 9.20
C GLU A 27 0.47 9.19 8.29
N ASN A 28 1.46 8.48 8.82
CA ASN A 28 2.64 8.00 8.08
C ASN A 28 2.77 6.47 8.11
N GLU A 29 1.78 5.73 8.57
CA GLU A 29 1.81 4.27 8.60
C GLU A 29 1.28 3.71 7.27
N TYR A 30 2.04 2.81 6.67
CA TYR A 30 1.66 2.08 5.46
C TYR A 30 1.47 0.60 5.77
N THR A 31 0.56 -0.04 5.06
CA THR A 31 0.44 -1.49 5.05
C THR A 31 1.18 -2.04 3.82
N VAL A 32 2.19 -2.85 4.04
CA VAL A 32 2.89 -3.58 2.98
C VAL A 32 2.30 -4.99 2.89
N TYR A 33 1.96 -5.41 1.69
CA TYR A 33 1.29 -6.68 1.44
C TYR A 33 2.27 -7.74 0.95
N TYR A 34 2.31 -8.87 1.66
CA TYR A 34 3.13 -10.04 1.32
C TYR A 34 2.24 -11.24 0.99
N VAL A 35 2.84 -12.34 0.64
CA VAL A 35 2.13 -13.60 0.35
C VAL A 35 2.34 -14.56 1.51
N ASN A 36 1.28 -15.24 1.95
CA ASN A 36 1.38 -16.27 2.98
C ASN A 36 2.23 -17.46 2.49
N THR A 37 2.64 -18.32 3.42
CA THR A 37 3.50 -19.50 3.11
C THR A 37 2.88 -20.46 2.10
N GLU A 38 1.56 -20.57 2.07
CA GLU A 38 0.84 -21.43 1.12
C GLU A 38 0.75 -20.83 -0.29
N GLY A 39 1.10 -19.56 -0.49
CA GLY A 39 1.02 -18.89 -1.79
C GLY A 39 -0.40 -18.62 -2.26
N THR A 40 -1.37 -18.47 -1.34
CA THR A 40 -2.79 -18.42 -1.68
C THR A 40 -3.48 -17.09 -1.37
N ARG A 41 -2.90 -16.27 -0.49
CA ARG A 41 -3.48 -15.00 -0.05
C ARG A 41 -2.42 -13.99 0.35
N LEU A 42 -2.82 -12.73 0.45
CA LEU A 42 -1.98 -11.68 1.02
C LEU A 42 -2.07 -11.67 2.55
N THR A 43 -0.95 -11.25 3.14
CA THR A 43 -0.80 -10.90 4.56
C THR A 43 -0.46 -9.42 4.66
N GLU A 44 -0.79 -8.79 5.78
CA GLU A 44 -0.66 -7.37 6.02
C GLU A 44 0.42 -7.11 7.06
N ASN A 45 1.38 -6.26 6.73
CA ASN A 45 2.42 -5.83 7.65
C ASN A 45 2.51 -4.31 7.70
N ARG A 46 2.44 -3.76 8.89
CA ARG A 46 2.55 -2.32 9.10
C ARG A 46 3.99 -1.86 8.96
N TYR A 47 4.17 -0.73 8.32
CA TYR A 47 5.46 -0.11 8.09
C TYR A 47 5.39 1.40 8.22
N MET A 48 6.31 1.99 8.96
CA MET A 48 6.48 3.43 9.08
C MET A 48 7.74 3.85 8.31
N PRO A 49 7.59 4.44 7.11
CA PRO A 49 8.73 4.91 6.34
C PRO A 49 9.38 6.12 7.00
N VAL A 50 10.66 6.29 6.74
CA VAL A 50 11.42 7.51 7.12
C VAL A 50 11.60 8.46 5.94
N ALA A 51 11.10 8.09 4.77
CA ALA A 51 11.18 8.86 3.54
C ALA A 51 10.60 10.27 3.69
N ALA A 52 11.31 11.26 3.17
CA ALA A 52 10.89 12.66 3.14
C ALA A 52 10.32 13.09 1.78
N THR A 53 10.59 12.33 0.73
CA THR A 53 10.15 12.60 -0.64
C THR A 53 9.37 11.43 -1.23
N PHE A 54 8.63 11.69 -2.31
CA PHE A 54 7.90 10.63 -3.02
C PHE A 54 8.84 9.54 -3.55
N ASP A 55 9.98 9.91 -4.14
CA ASP A 55 10.93 8.94 -4.70
C ASP A 55 11.59 8.09 -3.61
N GLU A 56 11.91 8.68 -2.46
CA GLU A 56 12.41 7.93 -1.31
C GLU A 56 11.34 6.96 -0.78
N LEU A 57 10.08 7.39 -0.68
CA LEU A 57 8.97 6.54 -0.25
C LEU A 57 8.77 5.37 -1.23
N MET A 58 8.79 5.62 -2.54
CA MET A 58 8.71 4.57 -3.55
C MET A 58 9.84 3.56 -3.40
N ALA A 59 11.08 4.04 -3.23
CA ALA A 59 12.24 3.17 -3.03
C ALA A 59 12.12 2.32 -1.76
N GLU A 60 11.71 2.92 -0.64
CA GLU A 60 11.50 2.20 0.63
C GLU A 60 10.41 1.13 0.51
N LEU A 61 9.24 1.46 -0.04
CA LEU A 61 8.14 0.51 -0.17
C LEU A 61 8.47 -0.64 -1.13
N LEU A 62 9.15 -0.34 -2.26
CA LEU A 62 9.63 -1.36 -3.19
C LEU A 62 10.69 -2.28 -2.55
N ASP A 63 11.57 -1.72 -1.73
CA ASP A 63 12.57 -2.51 -1.00
C ASP A 63 11.92 -3.39 0.07
N LYS A 64 10.93 -2.87 0.80
CA LYS A 64 10.15 -3.64 1.76
C LYS A 64 9.41 -4.80 1.11
N LEU A 65 8.78 -4.60 -0.03
CA LEU A 65 8.11 -5.68 -0.77
C LEU A 65 9.06 -6.85 -1.14
N LYS A 66 10.35 -6.59 -1.26
CA LYS A 66 11.38 -7.62 -1.53
C LYS A 66 11.86 -8.34 -0.27
N GLN A 67 11.56 -7.81 0.92
CA GLN A 67 12.06 -8.29 2.21
C GLN A 67 10.91 -8.77 3.10
N PRO A 68 10.26 -9.90 2.78
CA PRO A 68 9.15 -10.40 3.57
C PRO A 68 9.60 -10.78 4.98
N PRO A 69 8.71 -10.61 5.98
CA PRO A 69 8.92 -11.13 7.32
C PRO A 69 9.06 -12.67 7.34
N SER A 70 9.57 -13.20 8.46
CA SER A 70 9.68 -14.64 8.63
C SER A 70 8.31 -15.32 8.55
N GLY A 71 8.19 -16.35 7.72
CA GLY A 71 6.94 -17.06 7.49
C GLY A 71 6.05 -16.47 6.40
N GLU A 72 6.57 -15.50 5.66
CA GLU A 72 5.91 -14.90 4.50
C GLU A 72 6.81 -14.92 3.27
N ALA A 73 6.26 -14.66 2.10
CA ALA A 73 6.98 -14.58 0.85
C ALA A 73 6.75 -13.24 0.17
N SER A 74 7.73 -12.78 -0.59
CA SER A 74 7.54 -11.62 -1.47
C SER A 74 6.53 -11.94 -2.56
N ALA A 75 5.62 -11.00 -2.85
CA ALA A 75 4.79 -11.06 -4.04
C ALA A 75 5.63 -10.84 -5.32
N LEU A 76 6.72 -10.08 -5.23
CA LEU A 76 7.71 -9.92 -6.29
C LEU A 76 8.54 -11.22 -6.39
N LYS A 77 8.16 -12.09 -7.33
CA LYS A 77 8.86 -13.35 -7.56
C LYS A 77 10.25 -13.11 -8.15
N SER A 78 11.14 -14.08 -7.91
CA SER A 78 12.49 -14.07 -8.50
C SER A 78 12.42 -13.92 -10.02
N GLY A 79 13.17 -12.97 -10.57
CA GLY A 79 13.19 -12.66 -12.00
C GLY A 79 12.25 -11.54 -12.42
N VAL A 80 11.19 -11.23 -11.66
CA VAL A 80 10.32 -10.08 -11.91
C VAL A 80 10.91 -8.85 -11.23
N THR A 81 11.18 -7.81 -12.00
CA THR A 81 11.74 -6.54 -11.49
C THR A 81 10.84 -5.37 -11.83
N VAL A 82 10.81 -4.38 -10.95
CA VAL A 82 10.26 -3.05 -11.27
C VAL A 82 11.36 -2.28 -12.01
N GLU A 83 11.09 -1.88 -13.24
CA GLU A 83 12.02 -1.17 -14.10
C GLU A 83 11.86 0.35 -14.03
N GLY A 84 10.68 0.80 -13.61
CA GLY A 84 10.42 2.22 -13.43
C GLY A 84 9.05 2.49 -12.85
N TYR A 85 8.82 3.76 -12.53
CA TYR A 85 7.51 4.26 -12.14
C TYR A 85 7.34 5.71 -12.59
N GLU A 86 6.10 6.12 -12.79
CA GLU A 86 5.74 7.48 -13.15
C GLU A 86 4.50 7.92 -12.38
N ARG A 87 4.59 9.07 -11.71
CA ARG A 87 3.48 9.68 -11.00
C ARG A 87 2.69 10.61 -11.93
N GLY A 88 1.45 10.25 -12.24
CA GLY A 88 0.47 11.14 -12.88
C GLY A 88 -0.24 12.05 -11.87
N ILE A 89 -1.38 12.59 -12.25
CA ILE A 89 -2.19 13.46 -11.37
C ILE A 89 -2.74 12.68 -10.19
N ASP A 90 -3.35 11.52 -10.45
CA ASP A 90 -4.00 10.63 -9.48
C ASP A 90 -3.70 9.14 -9.75
N VAL A 91 -2.91 8.84 -10.77
CA VAL A 91 -2.50 7.49 -11.18
C VAL A 91 -1.00 7.34 -11.03
N LEU A 92 -0.58 6.31 -10.33
CA LEU A 92 0.80 5.85 -10.30
C LEU A 92 0.98 4.72 -11.31
N ARG A 93 1.81 4.92 -12.32
CA ARG A 93 2.21 3.86 -13.24
C ARG A 93 3.46 3.16 -12.70
N ILE A 94 3.45 1.83 -12.68
CA ILE A 94 4.60 1.00 -12.29
C ILE A 94 4.90 0.05 -13.44
N ASP A 95 6.13 0.11 -13.94
CA ASP A 95 6.61 -0.69 -15.07
C ASP A 95 7.40 -1.89 -14.59
N PHE A 96 7.06 -3.06 -15.11
CA PHE A 96 7.71 -4.33 -14.79
C PHE A 96 8.49 -4.88 -15.99
N SER A 97 9.48 -5.73 -15.68
CA SER A 97 10.19 -6.50 -16.68
C SER A 97 9.27 -7.49 -17.41
N GLN A 98 9.68 -7.91 -18.60
CA GLN A 98 8.95 -8.90 -19.41
C GLN A 98 8.70 -10.23 -18.69
N SER A 99 9.53 -10.59 -17.70
CA SER A 99 9.35 -11.76 -16.85
C SER A 99 8.04 -11.73 -16.03
N TYR A 100 7.33 -10.61 -15.99
CA TYR A 100 5.98 -10.55 -15.44
C TYR A 100 5.03 -11.56 -16.11
N TYR A 101 5.15 -11.73 -17.42
CA TYR A 101 4.32 -12.67 -18.19
C TYR A 101 4.66 -14.15 -17.96
N ASP A 102 5.77 -14.45 -17.29
CA ASP A 102 6.14 -15.82 -16.91
C ASP A 102 5.49 -16.27 -15.59
N LEU A 103 4.77 -15.35 -14.89
CA LEU A 103 4.09 -15.67 -13.65
C LEU A 103 2.92 -16.66 -13.88
N SER A 104 2.69 -17.53 -12.90
CA SER A 104 1.43 -18.28 -12.85
C SER A 104 0.26 -17.31 -12.62
N ASN A 105 -0.96 -17.68 -13.02
CA ASN A 105 -2.15 -16.85 -12.81
C ASN A 105 -2.32 -16.44 -11.34
N THR A 106 -2.06 -17.37 -10.40
CA THR A 106 -2.15 -17.08 -8.97
C THR A 106 -1.08 -16.07 -8.51
N ASP A 107 0.18 -16.26 -8.92
CA ASP A 107 1.27 -15.35 -8.57
C ASP A 107 1.05 -13.96 -9.18
N GLU A 108 0.53 -13.90 -10.40
CA GLU A 108 0.19 -12.64 -11.08
C GLU A 108 -0.87 -11.84 -10.31
N VAL A 109 -1.99 -12.49 -9.96
CA VAL A 109 -3.06 -11.84 -9.19
C VAL A 109 -2.57 -11.38 -7.82
N LEU A 110 -1.78 -12.20 -7.12
CA LEU A 110 -1.21 -11.84 -5.82
C LEU A 110 -0.21 -10.68 -5.93
N LEU A 111 0.68 -10.69 -6.93
CA LEU A 111 1.60 -9.59 -7.19
C LEU A 111 0.83 -8.30 -7.47
N ARG A 112 -0.11 -8.35 -8.40
CA ARG A 112 -0.94 -7.20 -8.79
C ARG A 112 -1.69 -6.61 -7.60
N ALA A 113 -2.32 -7.47 -6.78
CA ALA A 113 -3.02 -7.06 -5.58
C ALA A 113 -2.06 -6.44 -4.52
N ALA A 114 -0.89 -7.06 -4.28
CA ALA A 114 0.09 -6.53 -3.34
C ALA A 114 0.59 -5.14 -3.76
N ILE A 115 0.92 -4.96 -5.03
CA ILE A 115 1.34 -3.68 -5.60
C ILE A 115 0.25 -2.62 -5.46
N VAL A 116 -0.96 -2.92 -5.95
CA VAL A 116 -2.05 -1.94 -5.93
C VAL A 116 -2.42 -1.56 -4.50
N LYS A 117 -2.60 -2.53 -3.60
CA LYS A 117 -2.97 -2.27 -2.20
C LYS A 117 -1.87 -1.53 -1.43
N THR A 118 -0.59 -1.79 -1.72
CA THR A 118 0.52 -1.08 -1.07
C THR A 118 0.62 0.36 -1.55
N PHE A 119 0.63 0.59 -2.86
CA PHE A 119 0.94 1.91 -3.42
C PHE A 119 -0.25 2.85 -3.52
N SER A 120 -1.50 2.36 -3.54
CA SER A 120 -2.69 3.22 -3.48
C SER A 120 -2.89 3.94 -2.14
N GLN A 121 -2.10 3.62 -1.11
CA GLN A 121 -2.09 4.34 0.17
C GLN A 121 -1.30 5.65 0.11
N ILE A 122 -0.47 5.84 -0.92
CA ILE A 122 0.37 7.04 -1.06
C ILE A 122 -0.52 8.27 -1.31
N PRO A 123 -0.37 9.34 -0.53
CA PRO A 123 -1.16 10.55 -0.72
C PRO A 123 -1.12 11.07 -2.16
N GLY A 124 -2.29 11.26 -2.76
CA GLY A 124 -2.45 11.69 -4.15
C GLY A 124 -2.38 10.57 -5.19
N VAL A 125 -2.25 9.30 -4.77
CA VAL A 125 -2.38 8.13 -5.65
C VAL A 125 -3.76 7.53 -5.42
N ALA A 126 -4.70 7.76 -6.34
CA ALA A 126 -6.02 7.15 -6.30
C ALA A 126 -6.03 5.75 -6.93
N LYS A 127 -5.21 5.55 -7.95
CA LYS A 127 -5.13 4.29 -8.70
C LYS A 127 -3.69 3.96 -9.08
N VAL A 128 -3.43 2.67 -9.28
CA VAL A 128 -2.17 2.13 -9.79
C VAL A 128 -2.40 1.49 -11.14
N MET A 129 -1.59 1.85 -12.13
CA MET A 129 -1.55 1.23 -13.46
C MET A 129 -0.30 0.36 -13.55
N ILE A 130 -0.45 -0.86 -13.97
CA ILE A 130 0.67 -1.76 -14.25
C ILE A 130 0.98 -1.73 -15.73
N THR A 131 2.27 -1.58 -16.05
CA THR A 131 2.82 -1.74 -17.39
C THR A 131 3.91 -2.82 -17.37
N VAL A 132 4.17 -3.43 -18.51
CA VAL A 132 5.22 -4.42 -18.69
C VAL A 132 5.99 -4.06 -19.94
N GLY A 133 7.29 -3.73 -19.78
CA GLY A 133 8.10 -3.22 -20.87
C GLY A 133 7.53 -1.94 -21.49
N SER A 134 7.00 -1.05 -20.64
CA SER A 134 6.38 0.22 -20.99
C SER A 134 5.02 0.13 -21.71
N GLU A 135 4.48 -1.08 -21.94
CA GLU A 135 3.14 -1.29 -22.47
C GLU A 135 2.13 -1.60 -21.36
N GLN A 136 0.90 -1.13 -21.51
CA GLN A 136 -0.16 -1.43 -20.54
C GLN A 136 -0.39 -2.93 -20.45
N LEU A 137 -0.46 -3.44 -19.19
CA LEU A 137 -0.77 -4.83 -18.93
C LEU A 137 -2.05 -5.25 -19.66
N ARG A 138 -2.05 -6.45 -20.23
CA ARG A 138 -3.22 -7.04 -20.88
C ARG A 138 -3.68 -8.28 -20.12
N ASP A 139 -5.00 -8.48 -20.10
CA ASP A 139 -5.60 -9.70 -19.57
C ASP A 139 -5.42 -10.91 -20.53
N ALA A 140 -5.98 -12.06 -20.14
CA ALA A 140 -5.92 -13.28 -20.94
C ALA A 140 -6.63 -13.18 -22.29
N GLU A 141 -7.61 -12.28 -22.42
CA GLU A 141 -8.35 -11.95 -23.65
C GLU A 141 -7.65 -10.89 -24.50
N GLY A 142 -6.49 -10.38 -24.05
CA GLY A 142 -5.70 -9.35 -24.72
C GLY A 142 -6.24 -7.94 -24.52
N GLN A 143 -7.21 -7.72 -23.61
CA GLN A 143 -7.72 -6.40 -23.32
C GLN A 143 -6.78 -5.66 -22.35
N PRO A 144 -6.63 -4.34 -22.48
CA PRO A 144 -5.82 -3.57 -21.55
C PRO A 144 -6.45 -3.54 -20.16
N VAL A 145 -5.67 -3.94 -19.14
CA VAL A 145 -6.07 -3.87 -17.74
C VAL A 145 -6.08 -2.40 -17.30
N PRO A 146 -7.22 -1.85 -16.83
CA PRO A 146 -7.28 -0.46 -16.41
C PRO A 146 -6.47 -0.19 -15.14
N ALA A 147 -6.27 1.08 -14.81
CA ALA A 147 -5.72 1.47 -13.51
C ALA A 147 -6.67 1.05 -12.38
N MET A 148 -6.10 0.44 -11.34
CA MET A 148 -6.80 -0.24 -10.25
C MET A 148 -6.60 0.51 -8.93
N ASP A 149 -7.53 0.34 -8.01
CA ASP A 149 -7.41 0.71 -6.60
C ASP A 149 -7.56 -0.52 -5.70
N ALA A 150 -7.42 -0.33 -4.38
CA ALA A 150 -7.51 -1.43 -3.43
C ALA A 150 -8.86 -2.17 -3.48
N SER A 151 -9.95 -1.52 -3.89
CA SER A 151 -11.27 -2.13 -4.01
C SER A 151 -11.42 -3.05 -5.23
N SER A 152 -10.47 -2.99 -6.16
CA SER A 152 -10.40 -3.91 -7.32
C SER A 152 -10.10 -5.35 -6.91
N PHE A 153 -9.74 -5.59 -5.64
CA PHE A 153 -9.39 -6.90 -5.12
C PHE A 153 -10.19 -7.22 -3.87
N ILE A 154 -10.88 -8.36 -3.87
CA ILE A 154 -11.60 -8.88 -2.72
C ILE A 154 -10.81 -10.04 -2.12
N ASP A 155 -10.62 -9.98 -0.80
CA ASP A 155 -10.20 -11.13 -0.02
C ASP A 155 -11.42 -12.04 0.17
N THR A 156 -11.40 -13.22 -0.43
CA THR A 156 -12.47 -14.19 -0.23
C THR A 156 -12.35 -14.81 1.16
N LYS A 157 -13.48 -15.10 1.81
CA LYS A 157 -13.51 -15.75 3.13
C LYS A 157 -12.84 -17.13 3.13
N GLU A 158 -12.62 -17.72 1.97
CA GLU A 158 -11.96 -19.01 1.77
C GLU A 158 -10.44 -18.87 1.54
N GLY A 159 -9.88 -17.67 1.69
CA GLY A 159 -8.43 -17.41 1.68
C GLY A 159 -7.82 -17.16 0.31
N GLY A 160 -8.61 -16.93 -0.74
CA GLY A 160 -8.11 -16.50 -2.05
C GLY A 160 -8.34 -15.01 -2.32
N ILE A 161 -7.63 -14.44 -3.29
CA ILE A 161 -7.89 -13.10 -3.83
C ILE A 161 -8.55 -13.26 -5.19
N ASN A 162 -9.69 -12.61 -5.37
CA ASN A 162 -10.32 -12.44 -6.67
C ASN A 162 -10.19 -11.01 -7.15
N SER A 163 -9.86 -10.83 -8.41
CA SER A 163 -9.94 -9.55 -9.12
C SER A 163 -11.27 -9.48 -9.87
N TYR A 164 -11.96 -8.35 -9.81
CA TYR A 164 -13.15 -8.11 -10.63
C TYR A 164 -12.85 -7.84 -12.11
N LEU A 165 -11.57 -7.78 -12.46
CA LEU A 165 -11.13 -7.45 -13.81
C LEU A 165 -10.86 -8.76 -14.57
N TYR A 166 -11.93 -9.34 -15.09
CA TYR A 166 -11.93 -10.33 -16.16
C TYR A 166 -12.55 -9.73 -17.39
#